data_71a9ba4ea19ed8db4b5a814ca7de6f28
#
_entry.id   71a9ba4ea19ed8db4b5a814ca7de6f28
#
_cell.length_a   1.000
_cell.length_b   1.000
_cell.length_c   1.000
_cell.angle_alpha   90.00
_cell.angle_beta   90.00
_cell.angle_gamma   90.00
#
_symmetry.space_group_name_H-M   'P 1'
#
loop_
_entity.id
_entity.type
_entity.pdbx_description
1 polymer ?
#
loop_
_entity_poly.entity_id
_entity_poly.type
_entity_poly.pdbx_seq_one_letter_code
_entity_poly.pdbx_strand_id
1 'polypeptide(L)'
;MLWWKLGRHFPDFAAMKHLLLLMILCISSVQATGRPRLLVLTDIGGDPDDQQSMIRLMVYANEFEIEGLVASSAGTMGELKYEVTKPELIRAIVTAYGGVRPHLMKHREGWPEAEWLFGRIKSGNPKRGRDFIGDGQDTEGSRWIIKCVDAGMKERPLAITIWGGQTDLAQALWRVREDRGGGGLAEFVAKFQVYDIGDQDKIADWMFAEFPGMYYILGRPEEGADRRLTTYRGMYLGGDESLTSRKWIDENVRSKGPLGALYPVETWTAPNPHACMKEGDTPSWFFFLPLGGNKVEDPSKPGWGGQFRRTAEGRYRDLPFTEGRDPRETVSRWRPEFQKDFALRMSWCVDR
;
A
#
# COMPACT_ATOMS: atom_id res chain seq x y z
N MET A 1 14.76 71.08 46.78
CA MET A 1 15.33 70.63 45.52
C MET A 1 15.42 69.13 45.54
N LEU A 2 14.42 68.41 45.02
CA LEU A 2 14.38 66.96 44.91
C LEU A 2 14.62 66.58 43.43
N TRP A 3 15.65 65.76 43.20
CA TRP A 3 15.92 65.16 41.91
C TRP A 3 15.43 63.71 41.94
N TRP A 4 14.51 63.33 41.04
CA TRP A 4 13.99 62.02 40.84
C TRP A 4 14.92 61.24 39.91
N LYS A 5 15.45 60.09 40.36
CA LYS A 5 16.13 59.09 39.52
C LYS A 5 15.09 58.10 38.99
N LEU A 6 14.75 58.16 37.72
CA LEU A 6 14.06 57.11 37.00
C LEU A 6 15.09 56.07 36.49
N GLY A 7 15.18 54.95 37.16
CA GLY A 7 15.92 53.77 36.65
C GLY A 7 15.12 53.08 35.52
N ARG A 8 15.66 53.12 34.30
CA ARG A 8 15.16 52.27 33.21
C ARG A 8 15.69 50.87 33.34
N HIS A 9 14.83 49.90 33.69
CA HIS A 9 15.13 48.48 33.53
C HIS A 9 15.00 48.12 32.04
N PHE A 10 16.10 47.80 31.37
CA PHE A 10 16.09 47.14 30.08
C PHE A 10 15.93 45.63 30.36
N PRO A 11 15.04 44.91 29.66
CA PRO A 11 14.95 43.48 29.81
C PRO A 11 16.22 42.82 29.27
N ASP A 12 16.64 41.80 29.98
CA ASP A 12 17.87 41.04 29.74
C ASP A 12 17.79 40.36 28.34
N PHE A 13 18.71 40.76 27.45
CA PHE A 13 18.83 40.22 26.09
C PHE A 13 19.11 38.70 26.07
N ALA A 14 19.63 38.12 27.17
CA ALA A 14 19.85 36.71 27.32
C ALA A 14 18.53 35.92 27.47
N ALA A 15 17.57 36.44 28.23
CA ALA A 15 16.24 35.82 28.41
C ALA A 15 15.44 35.81 27.12
N MET A 16 15.55 36.86 26.28
CA MET A 16 14.85 36.95 24.99
C MET A 16 15.43 36.00 23.95
N LYS A 17 16.74 35.71 23.97
CA LYS A 17 17.35 34.70 23.09
C LYS A 17 16.92 33.25 23.46
N HIS A 18 16.75 32.96 24.73
CA HIS A 18 16.25 31.63 25.17
C HIS A 18 14.76 31.43 24.84
N LEU A 19 13.96 32.49 24.92
CA LEU A 19 12.55 32.43 24.51
C LEU A 19 12.38 32.25 23.00
N LEU A 20 13.23 32.89 22.18
CA LEU A 20 13.25 32.72 20.74
C LEU A 20 13.77 31.32 20.33
N LEU A 21 14.76 30.78 21.05
CA LEU A 21 15.28 29.41 20.81
C LEU A 21 14.25 28.33 21.20
N LEU A 22 13.47 28.55 22.26
CA LEU A 22 12.37 27.67 22.64
C LEU A 22 11.18 27.73 21.66
N MET A 23 10.90 28.89 21.05
CA MET A 23 9.90 28.99 19.97
C MET A 23 10.35 28.33 18.66
N ILE A 24 11.64 28.29 18.36
CA ILE A 24 12.17 27.63 17.15
C ILE A 24 12.24 26.11 17.34
N LEU A 25 12.38 25.60 18.57
CA LEU A 25 12.35 24.15 18.86
C LEU A 25 10.94 23.55 18.96
N CYS A 26 9.88 24.38 18.97
CA CYS A 26 8.49 23.96 18.90
C CYS A 26 7.91 23.94 17.48
N ILE A 27 8.73 24.06 16.42
CA ILE A 27 8.39 23.57 15.10
C ILE A 27 8.66 22.05 15.09
N SER A 28 8.09 21.37 16.08
CA SER A 28 7.85 19.94 16.04
C SER A 28 7.05 19.69 14.77
N SER A 29 7.58 18.86 13.91
CA SER A 29 6.87 18.22 12.80
C SER A 29 5.39 18.10 13.16
N VAL A 30 4.54 18.87 12.53
CA VAL A 30 3.11 18.54 12.45
C VAL A 30 3.08 17.25 11.65
N GLN A 31 3.27 16.13 12.34
CA GLN A 31 2.88 14.85 11.79
C GLN A 31 1.39 15.02 11.49
N ALA A 32 1.04 14.86 10.22
CA ALA A 32 -0.34 14.82 9.80
C ALA A 32 -1.04 13.76 10.67
N THR A 33 -1.88 14.18 11.59
CA THR A 33 -2.52 13.33 12.61
C THR A 33 -3.65 12.49 12.02
N GLY A 34 -3.60 12.19 10.70
CA GLY A 34 -4.58 11.39 9.98
C GLY A 34 -4.04 10.00 9.64
N ARG A 35 -4.95 9.05 9.49
CA ARG A 35 -4.65 7.73 8.95
C ARG A 35 -4.02 7.86 7.55
N PRO A 36 -3.09 6.98 7.15
CA PRO A 36 -2.55 6.97 5.80
C PRO A 36 -3.68 6.87 4.76
N ARG A 37 -3.61 7.65 3.70
CA ARG A 37 -4.49 7.58 2.54
C ARG A 37 -4.05 6.41 1.68
N LEU A 38 -4.98 5.55 1.25
CA LEU A 38 -4.65 4.33 0.51
C LEU A 38 -5.52 4.17 -0.74
N LEU A 39 -4.88 3.89 -1.88
CA LEU A 39 -5.51 3.44 -3.11
C LEU A 39 -4.84 2.15 -3.56
N VAL A 40 -5.66 1.15 -3.86
CA VAL A 40 -5.23 -0.17 -4.32
C VAL A 40 -5.56 -0.33 -5.81
N LEU A 41 -4.57 -0.72 -6.61
CA LEU A 41 -4.74 -1.24 -7.96
C LEU A 41 -4.52 -2.76 -7.88
N THR A 42 -5.47 -3.55 -8.37
CA THR A 42 -5.47 -5.00 -8.20
C THR A 42 -5.90 -5.71 -9.47
N ASP A 43 -5.22 -6.77 -9.85
CA ASP A 43 -5.63 -7.66 -10.95
C ASP A 43 -6.50 -8.84 -10.44
N ILE A 44 -7.27 -8.56 -9.39
CA ILE A 44 -8.18 -9.51 -8.72
C ILE A 44 -8.98 -10.34 -9.71
N GLY A 45 -9.00 -11.65 -9.47
CA GLY A 45 -9.67 -12.63 -10.34
C GLY A 45 -8.72 -13.46 -11.17
N GLY A 46 -7.42 -13.24 -10.99
CA GLY A 46 -6.32 -14.11 -11.35
C GLY A 46 -6.05 -15.19 -10.30
N ASP A 47 -4.79 -15.39 -9.98
CA ASP A 47 -4.40 -16.18 -8.81
C ASP A 47 -5.05 -15.55 -7.55
N PRO A 48 -5.49 -16.33 -6.58
CA PRO A 48 -6.33 -15.83 -5.49
C PRO A 48 -5.62 -14.96 -4.45
N ASP A 49 -4.34 -14.63 -4.62
CA ASP A 49 -3.58 -13.81 -3.67
C ASP A 49 -4.14 -12.39 -3.49
N ASP A 50 -4.66 -11.76 -4.54
CA ASP A 50 -5.39 -10.49 -4.44
C ASP A 50 -6.62 -10.60 -3.53
N GLN A 51 -7.42 -11.66 -3.70
CA GLN A 51 -8.59 -11.88 -2.83
C GLN A 51 -8.17 -12.09 -1.38
N GLN A 52 -7.12 -12.88 -1.15
CA GLN A 52 -6.57 -13.11 0.18
C GLN A 52 -6.09 -11.79 0.80
N SER A 53 -5.31 -11.01 0.06
CA SER A 53 -4.77 -9.71 0.49
C SER A 53 -5.88 -8.69 0.76
N MET A 54 -6.94 -8.68 -0.07
CA MET A 54 -8.08 -7.79 0.10
C MET A 54 -8.90 -8.14 1.36
N ILE A 55 -9.12 -9.44 1.63
CA ILE A 55 -9.82 -9.89 2.85
C ILE A 55 -9.02 -9.48 4.09
N ARG A 56 -7.69 -9.64 4.07
CA ARG A 56 -6.85 -9.14 5.15
C ARG A 56 -6.97 -7.63 5.30
N LEU A 57 -6.89 -6.87 4.20
CA LEU A 57 -7.02 -5.41 4.23
C LEU A 57 -8.34 -4.96 4.89
N MET A 58 -9.43 -5.68 4.67
CA MET A 58 -10.72 -5.32 5.28
C MET A 58 -10.70 -5.34 6.80
N VAL A 59 -9.94 -6.22 7.45
CA VAL A 59 -9.78 -6.21 8.92
C VAL A 59 -8.68 -5.26 9.41
N TYR A 60 -8.08 -4.48 8.52
CA TYR A 60 -7.20 -3.35 8.78
C TYR A 60 -7.76 -2.03 8.23
N ALA A 61 -8.99 -2.04 7.72
CA ALA A 61 -9.58 -0.86 7.07
C ALA A 61 -9.71 0.35 8.02
N ASN A 62 -9.73 0.12 9.32
CA ASN A 62 -9.71 1.18 10.33
C ASN A 62 -8.35 1.89 10.46
N GLU A 63 -7.29 1.34 9.95
CA GLU A 63 -5.93 1.92 9.98
C GLU A 63 -5.66 2.88 8.80
N PHE A 64 -6.54 2.88 7.79
CA PHE A 64 -6.38 3.64 6.57
C PHE A 64 -7.59 4.53 6.27
N GLU A 65 -7.35 5.56 5.47
CA GLU A 65 -8.38 6.23 4.68
C GLU A 65 -8.36 5.62 3.28
N ILE A 66 -9.20 4.59 3.06
CA ILE A 66 -9.26 3.89 1.77
C ILE A 66 -10.01 4.77 0.76
N GLU A 67 -9.29 5.27 -0.24
CA GLU A 67 -9.81 6.20 -1.24
C GLU A 67 -10.10 5.54 -2.60
N GLY A 68 -9.52 4.38 -2.87
CA GLY A 68 -9.77 3.65 -4.11
C GLY A 68 -9.46 2.17 -4.01
N LEU A 69 -10.31 1.36 -4.64
CA LEU A 69 -10.14 -0.07 -4.87
C LEU A 69 -10.40 -0.30 -6.36
N VAL A 70 -9.34 -0.31 -7.17
CA VAL A 70 -9.45 -0.32 -8.63
C VAL A 70 -9.17 -1.72 -9.15
N ALA A 71 -10.18 -2.36 -9.72
CA ALA A 71 -10.02 -3.63 -10.43
C ALA A 71 -9.46 -3.37 -11.82
N SER A 72 -8.22 -3.75 -12.04
CA SER A 72 -7.51 -3.69 -13.33
C SER A 72 -7.65 -4.99 -14.11
N SER A 73 -6.84 -5.21 -15.14
CA SER A 73 -6.83 -6.42 -15.96
C SER A 73 -6.64 -7.66 -15.07
N ALA A 74 -7.62 -8.54 -15.02
CA ALA A 74 -7.61 -9.70 -14.14
C ALA A 74 -6.51 -10.70 -14.51
N GLY A 75 -5.69 -11.05 -13.50
CA GLY A 75 -4.61 -12.02 -13.62
C GLY A 75 -3.37 -11.55 -14.37
N THR A 76 -2.29 -12.31 -14.26
CA THR A 76 -1.01 -12.03 -14.90
C THR A 76 -1.01 -12.52 -16.35
N MET A 77 -0.27 -11.86 -17.23
CA MET A 77 -0.14 -12.29 -18.62
C MET A 77 0.38 -13.75 -18.69
N GLY A 78 -0.39 -14.62 -19.34
CA GLY A 78 -0.11 -16.06 -19.48
C GLY A 78 -0.78 -16.95 -18.42
N GLU A 79 -1.29 -16.41 -17.33
CA GLU A 79 -2.01 -17.15 -16.27
C GLU A 79 -3.52 -17.16 -16.54
N LEU A 80 -4.08 -16.04 -16.96
CA LEU A 80 -5.48 -15.93 -17.38
C LEU A 80 -5.54 -15.38 -18.80
N LYS A 81 -6.48 -15.94 -19.55
CA LYS A 81 -6.73 -15.57 -20.96
C LYS A 81 -7.72 -14.41 -21.13
N TYR A 82 -8.10 -13.73 -20.06
CA TYR A 82 -9.21 -12.78 -20.10
C TYR A 82 -8.74 -11.36 -19.96
N GLU A 83 -9.01 -10.57 -20.98
CA GLU A 83 -8.91 -9.11 -20.96
C GLU A 83 -10.18 -8.53 -20.31
N VAL A 84 -10.31 -8.72 -18.99
CA VAL A 84 -11.47 -8.27 -18.21
C VAL A 84 -11.03 -7.67 -16.88
N THR A 85 -11.88 -6.83 -16.30
CA THR A 85 -11.77 -6.41 -14.90
C THR A 85 -12.85 -7.09 -14.08
N LYS A 86 -12.60 -7.37 -12.79
CA LYS A 86 -13.54 -8.08 -11.93
C LYS A 86 -13.89 -7.31 -10.63
N PRO A 87 -14.46 -6.10 -10.74
CA PRO A 87 -14.84 -5.30 -9.58
C PRO A 87 -15.91 -5.96 -8.71
N GLU A 88 -16.67 -6.91 -9.27
CA GLU A 88 -17.66 -7.70 -8.52
C GLU A 88 -17.04 -8.55 -7.41
N LEU A 89 -15.79 -9.00 -7.57
CA LEU A 89 -15.08 -9.73 -6.51
C LEU A 89 -14.75 -8.81 -5.33
N ILE A 90 -14.35 -7.57 -5.61
CA ILE A 90 -14.14 -6.55 -4.55
C ILE A 90 -15.47 -6.26 -3.87
N ARG A 91 -16.56 -6.11 -4.64
CA ARG A 91 -17.90 -5.87 -4.07
C ARG A 91 -18.35 -7.00 -3.15
N ALA A 92 -18.10 -8.26 -3.52
CA ALA A 92 -18.42 -9.42 -2.68
C ALA A 92 -17.67 -9.38 -1.34
N ILE A 93 -16.38 -9.03 -1.36
CA ILE A 93 -15.55 -8.89 -0.15
C ILE A 93 -16.06 -7.72 0.72
N VAL A 94 -16.34 -6.56 0.12
CA VAL A 94 -16.89 -5.40 0.85
C VAL A 94 -18.28 -5.69 1.42
N THR A 95 -19.11 -6.47 0.73
CA THR A 95 -20.41 -6.93 1.26
C THR A 95 -20.21 -7.78 2.52
N ALA A 96 -19.30 -8.75 2.46
CA ALA A 96 -18.99 -9.61 3.60
C ALA A 96 -18.37 -8.82 4.77
N TYR A 97 -17.50 -7.85 4.46
CA TYR A 97 -16.98 -6.89 5.45
C TYR A 97 -18.11 -6.12 6.14
N GLY A 98 -19.10 -5.61 5.39
CA GLY A 98 -20.26 -4.92 5.94
C GLY A 98 -21.01 -5.78 6.95
N GLY A 99 -21.11 -7.09 6.70
CA GLY A 99 -21.74 -8.04 7.61
C GLY A 99 -21.00 -8.24 8.95
N VAL A 100 -19.65 -8.12 8.94
CA VAL A 100 -18.84 -8.26 10.17
C VAL A 100 -18.48 -6.93 10.82
N ARG A 101 -18.67 -5.81 10.16
CA ARG A 101 -18.31 -4.48 10.64
C ARG A 101 -18.92 -4.14 12.01
N PRO A 102 -20.19 -4.46 12.33
CA PRO A 102 -20.76 -4.20 13.66
C PRO A 102 -19.99 -4.90 14.80
N HIS A 103 -19.41 -6.07 14.52
CA HIS A 103 -18.58 -6.78 15.49
C HIS A 103 -17.20 -6.11 15.62
N LEU A 104 -16.57 -5.74 14.51
CA LEU A 104 -15.29 -5.01 14.49
C LEU A 104 -15.36 -3.72 15.30
N MET A 105 -16.46 -2.97 15.19
CA MET A 105 -16.69 -1.72 15.92
C MET A 105 -16.74 -1.88 17.44
N LYS A 106 -17.03 -3.08 17.96
CA LYS A 106 -16.98 -3.37 19.41
C LYS A 106 -15.53 -3.37 19.94
N HIS A 107 -14.54 -3.53 19.09
CA HIS A 107 -13.14 -3.66 19.47
C HIS A 107 -12.31 -2.41 19.19
N ARG A 108 -12.59 -1.70 18.09
CA ARG A 108 -11.89 -0.47 17.69
C ARG A 108 -12.82 0.45 16.91
N GLU A 109 -12.50 1.72 16.92
CA GLU A 109 -13.16 2.74 16.10
C GLU A 109 -12.51 2.87 14.73
N GLY A 110 -13.12 3.68 13.84
CA GLY A 110 -12.54 4.08 12.58
C GLY A 110 -12.84 3.18 11.39
N TRP A 111 -13.70 2.17 11.56
CA TRP A 111 -14.10 1.27 10.46
C TRP A 111 -14.97 2.01 9.45
N PRO A 112 -14.57 2.07 8.17
CA PRO A 112 -15.36 2.72 7.14
C PRO A 112 -16.71 1.99 6.95
N GLU A 113 -17.73 2.74 6.54
CA GLU A 113 -19.00 2.14 6.12
C GLU A 113 -18.79 1.34 4.82
N ALA A 114 -19.48 0.19 4.70
CA ALA A 114 -19.43 -0.59 3.47
C ALA A 114 -19.89 0.23 2.26
N GLU A 115 -20.92 1.07 2.43
CA GLU A 115 -21.42 1.97 1.40
C GLU A 115 -20.36 2.98 0.94
N TRP A 116 -19.55 3.49 1.88
CA TRP A 116 -18.40 4.32 1.55
C TRP A 116 -17.40 3.58 0.65
N LEU A 117 -17.07 2.34 0.99
CA LEU A 117 -16.16 1.51 0.21
C LEU A 117 -16.71 1.16 -1.17
N PHE A 118 -18.02 0.87 -1.29
CA PHE A 118 -18.67 0.64 -2.59
C PHE A 118 -18.48 1.82 -3.55
N GLY A 119 -18.55 3.04 -3.06
CA GLY A 119 -18.30 4.26 -3.84
C GLY A 119 -16.85 4.38 -4.34
N ARG A 120 -15.90 3.63 -3.79
CA ARG A 120 -14.47 3.63 -4.14
C ARG A 120 -14.06 2.50 -5.05
N ILE A 121 -14.94 1.55 -5.31
CA ILE A 121 -14.68 0.46 -6.26
C ILE A 121 -14.82 1.01 -7.68
N LYS A 122 -13.75 0.85 -8.47
CA LYS A 122 -13.64 1.35 -9.84
C LYS A 122 -13.13 0.27 -10.77
N SER A 123 -13.47 0.38 -12.05
CA SER A 123 -12.90 -0.45 -13.10
C SER A 123 -11.77 0.30 -13.81
N GLY A 124 -10.62 -0.34 -13.88
CA GLY A 124 -9.46 0.10 -14.65
C GLY A 124 -9.48 -0.43 -16.07
N ASN A 125 -8.29 -0.52 -16.68
CA ASN A 125 -8.14 -1.05 -18.03
C ASN A 125 -8.21 -2.59 -17.98
N PRO A 126 -9.04 -3.23 -18.83
CA PRO A 126 -9.07 -4.69 -18.95
C PRO A 126 -7.81 -5.25 -19.63
N LYS A 127 -7.02 -4.39 -20.27
CA LYS A 127 -5.77 -4.72 -20.94
C LYS A 127 -4.60 -4.06 -20.22
N ARG A 128 -3.42 -4.63 -20.38
CA ARG A 128 -2.22 -4.15 -19.72
C ARG A 128 -1.07 -3.91 -20.67
N GLY A 129 -0.20 -3.00 -20.30
CA GLY A 129 1.00 -2.69 -21.05
C GLY A 129 0.92 -1.36 -21.80
N ARG A 130 2.03 -1.01 -22.42
CA ARG A 130 2.24 0.31 -23.02
C ARG A 130 1.26 0.66 -24.14
N ASP A 131 0.81 -0.32 -24.90
CA ASP A 131 -0.11 -0.13 -26.05
C ASP A 131 -1.50 0.34 -25.61
N PHE A 132 -1.79 0.27 -24.33
CA PHE A 132 -3.08 0.64 -23.73
C PHE A 132 -2.98 1.93 -22.89
N ILE A 133 -2.00 2.78 -23.22
CA ILE A 133 -1.75 4.09 -22.60
C ILE A 133 -1.73 5.14 -23.71
N GLY A 134 -2.48 6.23 -23.53
CA GLY A 134 -2.53 7.31 -24.48
C GLY A 134 -3.92 7.87 -24.70
N ASP A 135 -4.11 8.53 -25.83
CA ASP A 135 -5.40 9.12 -26.18
C ASP A 135 -6.49 8.06 -26.33
N GLY A 136 -7.68 8.35 -25.77
CA GLY A 136 -8.80 7.40 -25.77
C GLY A 136 -8.68 6.22 -24.80
N GLN A 137 -7.60 6.10 -24.03
CA GLN A 137 -7.36 4.99 -23.09
C GLN A 137 -7.80 5.30 -21.64
N ASP A 138 -8.43 6.43 -21.39
CA ASP A 138 -8.90 6.78 -20.06
C ASP A 138 -9.98 5.84 -19.57
N THR A 139 -9.79 5.31 -18.37
CA THR A 139 -10.72 4.44 -17.66
C THR A 139 -11.40 5.16 -16.48
N GLU A 140 -12.41 4.53 -15.87
CA GLU A 140 -12.94 5.01 -14.59
C GLU A 140 -11.82 5.00 -13.53
N GLY A 141 -10.97 3.95 -13.52
CA GLY A 141 -9.84 3.80 -12.62
C GLY A 141 -8.79 4.88 -12.78
N SER A 142 -8.31 5.13 -14.00
CA SER A 142 -7.28 6.16 -14.24
C SER A 142 -7.77 7.57 -13.88
N ARG A 143 -9.02 7.90 -14.19
CA ARG A 143 -9.63 9.17 -13.78
C ARG A 143 -9.82 9.26 -12.26
N TRP A 144 -10.12 8.14 -11.60
CA TRP A 144 -10.25 8.10 -10.15
C TRP A 144 -8.91 8.30 -9.43
N ILE A 145 -7.82 7.73 -9.97
CA ILE A 145 -6.46 7.99 -9.47
C ILE A 145 -6.17 9.49 -9.49
N ILE A 146 -6.42 10.16 -10.62
CA ILE A 146 -6.21 11.62 -10.74
C ILE A 146 -7.01 12.37 -9.67
N LYS A 147 -8.29 12.05 -9.53
CA LYS A 147 -9.17 12.67 -8.53
C LYS A 147 -8.64 12.51 -7.10
N CYS A 148 -8.21 11.29 -6.73
CA CYS A 148 -7.69 11.03 -5.38
C CYS A 148 -6.37 11.76 -5.13
N VAL A 149 -5.45 11.75 -6.09
CA VAL A 149 -4.17 12.47 -5.95
C VAL A 149 -4.39 13.98 -5.86
N ASP A 150 -5.26 14.54 -6.69
CA ASP A 150 -5.58 15.99 -6.68
C ASP A 150 -6.23 16.43 -5.37
N ALA A 151 -7.04 15.58 -4.75
CA ALA A 151 -7.66 15.87 -3.46
C ALA A 151 -6.66 15.92 -2.29
N GLY A 152 -5.41 15.46 -2.50
CA GLY A 152 -4.36 15.42 -1.49
C GLY A 152 -3.33 16.53 -1.64
N MET A 153 -2.39 16.49 -0.70
CA MET A 153 -1.24 17.40 -0.65
C MET A 153 0.04 16.58 -0.42
N LYS A 154 1.19 17.17 -0.74
CA LYS A 154 2.49 16.49 -0.61
C LYS A 154 2.87 16.13 0.84
N GLU A 155 2.34 16.85 1.82
CA GLU A 155 2.55 16.60 3.25
C GLU A 155 1.77 15.39 3.76
N ARG A 156 0.74 14.97 3.00
CA ARG A 156 -0.07 13.78 3.26
C ARG A 156 -0.34 13.05 1.94
N PRO A 157 0.71 12.42 1.36
CA PRO A 157 0.62 11.79 0.06
C PRO A 157 -0.33 10.58 0.07
N LEU A 158 -0.87 10.25 -1.10
CA LEU A 158 -1.65 9.05 -1.32
C LEU A 158 -0.70 7.85 -1.47
N ALA A 159 -0.82 6.84 -0.61
CA ALA A 159 -0.19 5.55 -0.84
C ALA A 159 -0.94 4.80 -1.96
N ILE A 160 -0.25 4.50 -3.04
CA ILE A 160 -0.78 3.69 -4.14
C ILE A 160 -0.07 2.34 -4.10
N THR A 161 -0.82 1.28 -3.84
CA THR A 161 -0.30 -0.09 -3.86
C THR A 161 -0.74 -0.78 -5.14
N ILE A 162 0.23 -1.34 -5.87
CA ILE A 162 -0.01 -1.97 -7.16
C ILE A 162 0.19 -3.47 -7.02
N TRP A 163 -0.91 -4.21 -7.10
CA TRP A 163 -0.97 -5.67 -7.11
C TRP A 163 -1.12 -6.22 -8.54
N GLY A 164 -1.31 -5.33 -9.46
CA GLY A 164 -1.48 -5.32 -10.89
C GLY A 164 -2.08 -3.97 -11.28
N GLY A 165 -2.10 -3.62 -12.58
CA GLY A 165 -2.70 -2.37 -13.04
C GLY A 165 -1.75 -1.16 -13.04
N GLN A 166 -0.46 -1.35 -13.22
CA GLN A 166 0.45 -0.25 -13.55
C GLN A 166 -0.03 0.58 -14.74
N THR A 167 -0.71 -0.06 -15.69
CA THR A 167 -1.28 0.57 -16.88
C THR A 167 -2.27 1.68 -16.51
N ASP A 168 -3.09 1.50 -15.47
CA ASP A 168 -4.03 2.52 -15.00
C ASP A 168 -3.32 3.73 -14.38
N LEU A 169 -2.26 3.50 -13.58
CA LEU A 169 -1.43 4.59 -13.05
C LEU A 169 -0.70 5.31 -14.18
N ALA A 170 -0.13 4.59 -15.12
CA ALA A 170 0.57 5.17 -16.26
C ALA A 170 -0.37 5.99 -17.15
N GLN A 171 -1.62 5.54 -17.36
CA GLN A 171 -2.64 6.33 -18.06
C GLN A 171 -3.00 7.62 -17.31
N ALA A 172 -3.12 7.55 -15.98
CA ALA A 172 -3.34 8.74 -15.17
C ALA A 172 -2.19 9.76 -15.29
N LEU A 173 -0.94 9.29 -15.24
CA LEU A 173 0.25 10.11 -15.42
C LEU A 173 0.34 10.72 -16.82
N TRP A 174 0.05 9.93 -17.84
CA TRP A 174 0.01 10.39 -19.22
C TRP A 174 -1.04 11.50 -19.39
N ARG A 175 -2.26 11.31 -18.91
CA ARG A 175 -3.34 12.30 -18.98
C ARG A 175 -2.97 13.59 -18.26
N VAL A 176 -2.40 13.50 -17.06
CA VAL A 176 -1.96 14.68 -16.31
C VAL A 176 -0.87 15.45 -17.06
N ARG A 177 0.08 14.75 -17.68
CA ARG A 177 1.12 15.40 -18.50
C ARG A 177 0.53 16.12 -19.70
N GLU A 178 -0.39 15.48 -20.44
CA GLU A 178 -1.04 16.10 -21.61
C GLU A 178 -1.89 17.32 -21.21
N ASP A 179 -2.64 17.22 -20.13
CA ASP A 179 -3.56 18.30 -19.72
C ASP A 179 -2.85 19.46 -19.01
N ARG A 180 -1.72 19.20 -18.31
CA ARG A 180 -1.10 20.17 -17.39
C ARG A 180 0.37 20.45 -17.66
N GLY A 181 0.97 19.77 -18.65
CA GLY A 181 2.39 19.89 -18.97
C GLY A 181 3.32 19.33 -17.89
N GLY A 182 4.63 19.48 -18.10
CA GLY A 182 5.66 18.93 -17.21
C GLY A 182 5.63 19.49 -15.79
N GLY A 183 5.29 20.77 -15.62
CA GLY A 183 5.15 21.40 -14.30
C GLY A 183 3.99 20.82 -13.51
N GLY A 184 2.82 20.67 -14.13
CA GLY A 184 1.66 20.04 -13.49
C GLY A 184 1.87 18.56 -13.17
N LEU A 185 2.61 17.84 -14.01
CA LEU A 185 3.03 16.47 -13.71
C LEU A 185 3.94 16.42 -12.47
N ALA A 186 4.93 17.31 -12.37
CA ALA A 186 5.85 17.35 -11.23
C ALA A 186 5.11 17.62 -9.90
N GLU A 187 4.13 18.51 -9.90
CA GLU A 187 3.26 18.76 -8.75
C GLU A 187 2.38 17.54 -8.41
N PHE A 188 1.90 16.85 -9.41
CA PHE A 188 1.06 15.66 -9.25
C PHE A 188 1.84 14.50 -8.63
N VAL A 189 3.04 14.18 -9.17
CA VAL A 189 3.83 13.05 -8.65
C VAL A 189 4.36 13.27 -7.24
N ALA A 190 4.47 14.52 -6.78
CA ALA A 190 4.84 14.85 -5.42
C ALA A 190 3.76 14.50 -4.37
N LYS A 191 2.52 14.18 -4.79
CA LYS A 191 1.36 13.96 -3.91
C LYS A 191 1.04 12.49 -3.69
N PHE A 192 1.83 11.57 -4.21
CA PHE A 192 1.62 10.14 -3.99
C PHE A 192 2.95 9.37 -3.82
N GLN A 193 2.83 8.16 -3.31
CA GLN A 193 3.92 7.22 -3.10
C GLN A 193 3.47 5.84 -3.55
N VAL A 194 4.34 5.10 -4.24
CA VAL A 194 3.99 3.80 -4.84
C VAL A 194 4.76 2.67 -4.19
N TYR A 195 4.08 1.55 -3.94
CA TYR A 195 4.71 0.25 -3.80
C TYR A 195 4.07 -0.74 -4.78
N ASP A 196 4.88 -1.22 -5.70
CA ASP A 196 4.49 -2.06 -6.83
C ASP A 196 4.99 -3.49 -6.66
N ILE A 197 4.08 -4.43 -6.76
CA ILE A 197 4.34 -5.87 -6.66
C ILE A 197 4.64 -6.46 -8.03
N GLY A 198 5.91 -6.42 -8.38
CA GLY A 198 6.51 -7.26 -9.41
C GLY A 198 6.54 -6.75 -10.83
N ASP A 199 6.16 -5.51 -11.13
CA ASP A 199 6.14 -5.01 -12.52
C ASP A 199 5.32 -5.93 -13.44
N GLN A 200 4.10 -6.25 -13.02
CA GLN A 200 3.27 -7.25 -13.69
C GLN A 200 2.91 -6.86 -15.13
N ASP A 201 2.72 -5.57 -15.39
CA ASP A 201 2.43 -5.04 -16.72
C ASP A 201 3.69 -4.84 -17.58
N LYS A 202 4.89 -5.04 -17.00
CA LYS A 202 6.19 -4.91 -17.67
C LYS A 202 6.47 -3.53 -18.29
N ILE A 203 6.02 -2.48 -17.61
CA ILE A 203 6.16 -1.10 -18.08
C ILE A 203 6.92 -0.19 -17.11
N ALA A 204 7.44 -0.70 -15.99
CA ALA A 204 8.05 0.11 -14.96
C ALA A 204 9.22 0.94 -15.49
N ASP A 205 10.14 0.34 -16.26
CA ASP A 205 11.32 1.05 -16.76
C ASP A 205 10.92 2.16 -17.75
N TRP A 206 9.91 1.92 -18.59
CA TRP A 206 9.33 2.94 -19.47
C TRP A 206 8.64 4.05 -18.65
N MET A 207 7.82 3.69 -17.64
CA MET A 207 7.18 4.69 -16.77
C MET A 207 8.21 5.60 -16.08
N PHE A 208 9.34 5.04 -15.67
CA PHE A 208 10.40 5.81 -15.02
C PHE A 208 11.09 6.79 -15.95
N ALA A 209 11.22 6.46 -17.24
CA ALA A 209 11.77 7.35 -18.25
C ALA A 209 10.78 8.49 -18.59
N GLU A 210 9.49 8.16 -18.74
CA GLU A 210 8.47 9.11 -19.16
C GLU A 210 7.97 10.03 -18.01
N PHE A 211 7.95 9.51 -16.78
CA PHE A 211 7.38 10.20 -15.62
C PHE A 211 8.40 10.24 -14.46
N PRO A 212 9.40 11.10 -14.52
CA PRO A 212 10.44 11.19 -13.50
C PRO A 212 9.91 11.76 -12.18
N GLY A 213 10.67 11.54 -11.10
CA GLY A 213 10.43 12.18 -9.79
C GLY A 213 9.45 11.46 -8.88
N MET A 214 8.89 10.32 -9.28
CA MET A 214 8.00 9.53 -8.42
C MET A 214 8.76 8.90 -7.24
N TYR A 215 8.18 8.97 -6.05
CA TYR A 215 8.53 8.04 -4.98
C TYR A 215 8.00 6.65 -5.36
N TYR A 216 8.89 5.69 -5.58
CA TYR A 216 8.49 4.38 -6.09
C TYR A 216 9.33 3.26 -5.50
N ILE A 217 8.65 2.29 -4.85
CA ILE A 217 9.22 1.01 -4.43
C ILE A 217 8.79 -0.03 -5.47
N LEU A 218 9.74 -0.66 -6.13
CA LEU A 218 9.48 -1.74 -7.07
C LEU A 218 10.01 -3.06 -6.53
N GLY A 219 9.08 -3.94 -6.12
CA GLY A 219 9.37 -5.30 -5.67
C GLY A 219 9.68 -6.23 -6.85
N ARG A 220 10.83 -6.03 -7.49
CA ARG A 220 11.28 -6.84 -8.63
C ARG A 220 12.74 -7.27 -8.40
N PRO A 221 13.10 -8.54 -8.62
CA PRO A 221 14.48 -8.99 -8.48
C PRO A 221 15.38 -8.27 -9.50
N GLU A 222 16.68 -8.40 -9.31
CA GLU A 222 17.64 -7.95 -10.32
C GLU A 222 17.49 -8.77 -11.61
N GLU A 223 17.90 -8.19 -12.71
CA GLU A 223 17.86 -8.86 -14.01
C GLU A 223 18.67 -10.16 -13.98
N GLY A 224 18.08 -11.24 -14.48
CA GLY A 224 18.68 -12.57 -14.45
C GLY A 224 18.55 -13.32 -13.12
N ALA A 225 18.10 -12.68 -12.04
CA ALA A 225 17.85 -13.36 -10.77
C ALA A 225 16.54 -14.16 -10.78
N ASP A 226 16.45 -15.17 -9.89
CA ASP A 226 15.22 -15.95 -9.72
C ASP A 226 14.07 -15.05 -9.26
N ARG A 227 13.00 -15.04 -10.02
CA ARG A 227 11.77 -14.25 -9.72
C ARG A 227 11.15 -14.60 -8.35
N ARG A 228 11.50 -15.76 -7.77
CA ARG A 228 11.05 -16.15 -6.44
C ARG A 228 11.79 -15.43 -5.30
N LEU A 229 12.89 -14.73 -5.59
CA LEU A 229 13.73 -14.03 -4.62
C LEU A 229 13.33 -12.57 -4.45
N THR A 230 12.05 -12.25 -4.53
CA THR A 230 11.52 -10.90 -4.28
C THR A 230 11.08 -10.74 -2.83
N THR A 231 11.26 -9.54 -2.30
CA THR A 231 10.90 -9.18 -0.92
C THR A 231 9.47 -9.57 -0.55
N TYR A 232 8.49 -9.22 -1.37
CA TYR A 232 7.07 -9.45 -1.09
C TYR A 232 6.71 -10.94 -0.95
N ARG A 233 7.47 -11.85 -1.60
CA ARG A 233 7.25 -13.29 -1.46
C ARG A 233 7.61 -13.83 -0.09
N GLY A 234 8.32 -13.06 0.74
CA GLY A 234 8.50 -13.35 2.16
C GLY A 234 7.18 -13.45 2.94
N MET A 235 6.07 -12.95 2.36
CA MET A 235 4.75 -13.16 2.93
C MET A 235 4.38 -14.63 3.09
N TYR A 236 4.84 -15.50 2.16
CA TYR A 236 4.50 -16.92 2.13
C TYR A 236 5.69 -17.87 1.91
N LEU A 237 6.88 -17.36 1.59
CA LEU A 237 8.11 -18.15 1.43
C LEU A 237 9.13 -17.79 2.52
N GLY A 238 9.89 -18.79 2.96
CA GLY A 238 10.91 -18.66 4.02
C GLY A 238 10.30 -18.42 5.40
N GLY A 239 11.13 -18.43 6.43
CA GLY A 239 10.68 -18.31 7.82
C GLY A 239 9.78 -19.47 8.25
N ASP A 240 8.88 -19.26 9.22
CA ASP A 240 7.92 -20.28 9.66
C ASP A 240 6.73 -20.36 8.67
N GLU A 241 6.84 -21.25 7.70
CA GLU A 241 5.81 -21.46 6.69
C GLU A 241 4.58 -22.21 7.23
N SER A 242 4.63 -22.83 8.43
CA SER A 242 3.46 -23.47 9.04
C SER A 242 2.30 -22.50 9.27
N LEU A 243 2.63 -21.22 9.46
CA LEU A 243 1.68 -20.11 9.60
C LEU A 243 0.98 -19.71 8.30
N THR A 244 1.34 -20.34 7.17
CA THR A 244 0.69 -20.19 5.86
C THR A 244 -0.17 -21.39 5.49
N SER A 245 -0.22 -22.39 6.37
CA SER A 245 -0.86 -23.68 6.11
C SER A 245 -2.40 -23.57 6.07
N ARG A 246 -3.01 -24.53 5.37
CA ARG A 246 -4.47 -24.69 5.34
C ARG A 246 -5.07 -24.78 6.74
N LYS A 247 -4.43 -25.54 7.64
CA LYS A 247 -4.88 -25.69 9.02
C LYS A 247 -4.93 -24.33 9.72
N TRP A 248 -3.83 -23.55 9.63
CA TRP A 248 -3.77 -22.24 10.26
C TRP A 248 -4.85 -21.30 9.71
N ILE A 249 -5.04 -21.29 8.39
CA ILE A 249 -6.04 -20.45 7.72
C ILE A 249 -7.46 -20.85 8.10
N ASP A 250 -7.79 -22.15 8.13
CA ASP A 250 -9.12 -22.61 8.51
C ASP A 250 -9.45 -22.22 9.97
N GLU A 251 -8.48 -22.38 10.90
CA GLU A 251 -8.67 -22.08 12.33
C GLU A 251 -8.74 -20.59 12.62
N ASN A 252 -7.93 -19.78 11.96
CA ASN A 252 -7.74 -18.36 12.32
C ASN A 252 -8.44 -17.38 11.38
N VAL A 253 -8.81 -17.78 10.15
CA VAL A 253 -9.40 -16.91 9.15
C VAL A 253 -10.77 -17.41 8.73
N ARG A 254 -10.87 -18.60 8.11
CA ARG A 254 -12.11 -19.04 7.45
C ARG A 254 -13.26 -19.32 8.42
N SER A 255 -12.95 -19.72 9.63
CA SER A 255 -13.96 -19.90 10.71
C SER A 255 -14.50 -18.61 11.29
N LYS A 256 -14.06 -17.42 10.82
CA LYS A 256 -14.33 -16.11 11.42
C LYS A 256 -15.37 -15.31 10.63
N GLY A 257 -16.58 -15.85 10.54
CA GLY A 257 -17.72 -15.17 9.92
C GLY A 257 -17.68 -15.10 8.39
N PRO A 258 -18.62 -14.36 7.80
CA PRO A 258 -18.81 -14.32 6.34
C PRO A 258 -17.58 -13.78 5.60
N LEU A 259 -16.84 -12.84 6.15
CA LEU A 259 -15.63 -12.30 5.52
C LEU A 259 -14.53 -13.36 5.46
N GLY A 260 -14.28 -14.07 6.56
CA GLY A 260 -13.29 -15.13 6.61
C GLY A 260 -13.65 -16.32 5.71
N ALA A 261 -14.93 -16.65 5.59
CA ALA A 261 -15.41 -17.74 4.76
C ALA A 261 -15.10 -17.56 3.26
N LEU A 262 -14.94 -16.31 2.81
CA LEU A 262 -14.54 -15.99 1.42
C LEU A 262 -13.05 -16.21 1.14
N TYR A 263 -12.21 -16.45 2.15
CA TYR A 263 -10.77 -16.56 1.95
C TYR A 263 -10.44 -17.79 1.09
N PRO A 264 -9.84 -17.59 -0.11
CA PRO A 264 -9.46 -18.69 -1.00
C PRO A 264 -8.33 -19.52 -0.37
N VAL A 265 -8.33 -20.81 -0.60
CA VAL A 265 -7.38 -21.74 0.03
C VAL A 265 -6.55 -22.56 -0.94
N GLU A 266 -6.69 -22.27 -2.23
CA GLU A 266 -5.92 -22.89 -3.30
C GLU A 266 -5.26 -21.80 -4.13
N THR A 267 -3.97 -21.95 -4.40
CA THR A 267 -3.18 -21.06 -5.24
C THR A 267 -2.60 -21.83 -6.41
N TRP A 268 -2.48 -21.17 -7.56
CA TRP A 268 -2.08 -21.85 -8.81
C TRP A 268 -0.63 -21.58 -9.18
N THR A 269 -0.10 -20.44 -8.76
CA THR A 269 1.25 -20.01 -9.12
C THR A 269 2.12 -19.89 -7.89
N ALA A 270 3.45 -19.99 -8.08
CA ALA A 270 4.47 -19.84 -7.05
C ALA A 270 4.13 -20.57 -5.74
N PRO A 271 4.00 -21.90 -5.80
CA PRO A 271 3.60 -22.68 -4.65
C PRO A 271 4.61 -22.53 -3.51
N ASN A 272 4.09 -22.42 -2.29
CA ASN A 272 4.81 -22.75 -1.08
C ASN A 272 4.51 -24.21 -0.71
N PRO A 273 5.17 -24.80 0.32
CA PRO A 273 4.93 -26.17 0.75
C PRO A 273 3.48 -26.48 1.12
N HIS A 274 2.70 -25.48 1.46
CA HIS A 274 1.32 -25.62 1.90
C HIS A 274 0.28 -25.30 0.82
N ALA A 275 0.67 -24.66 -0.30
CA ALA A 275 -0.18 -24.29 -1.45
C ALA A 275 -1.51 -23.65 -1.06
N CYS A 276 -1.55 -22.88 0.03
CA CYS A 276 -2.76 -22.28 0.59
C CYS A 276 -2.68 -20.76 0.66
N MET A 277 -2.00 -20.18 1.66
CA MET A 277 -1.82 -18.75 1.75
C MET A 277 -0.70 -18.30 0.79
N LYS A 278 -0.97 -17.27 -0.02
CA LYS A 278 0.02 -16.61 -0.86
C LYS A 278 0.16 -15.13 -0.48
N GLU A 279 -0.89 -14.35 -0.56
CA GLU A 279 -0.96 -12.94 -0.14
C GLU A 279 0.26 -12.09 -0.52
N GLY A 280 0.82 -12.31 -1.73
CA GLY A 280 2.01 -11.60 -2.20
C GLY A 280 1.83 -10.08 -2.25
N ASP A 281 0.61 -9.59 -2.30
CA ASP A 281 0.28 -8.18 -2.41
C ASP A 281 0.23 -7.45 -1.05
N THR A 282 0.00 -8.21 0.02
CA THR A 282 -0.12 -7.69 1.39
C THR A 282 1.08 -6.84 1.83
N PRO A 283 2.36 -7.20 1.57
CA PRO A 283 3.49 -6.36 1.96
C PRO A 283 3.44 -4.94 1.41
N SER A 284 2.79 -4.71 0.27
CA SER A 284 2.71 -3.38 -0.34
C SER A 284 1.95 -2.37 0.54
N TRP A 285 0.83 -2.76 1.11
CA TRP A 285 0.09 -1.89 2.02
C TRP A 285 0.57 -2.02 3.48
N PHE A 286 1.16 -3.14 3.89
CA PHE A 286 1.85 -3.26 5.18
C PHE A 286 2.94 -2.22 5.32
N PHE A 287 3.61 -1.87 4.23
CA PHE A 287 4.64 -0.83 4.24
C PHE A 287 4.12 0.54 4.71
N PHE A 288 2.87 0.86 4.38
CA PHE A 288 2.22 2.10 4.79
C PHE A 288 1.41 1.96 6.09
N LEU A 289 1.32 0.76 6.65
CA LEU A 289 0.59 0.49 7.88
C LEU A 289 1.38 1.02 9.10
N PRO A 290 0.81 1.90 9.92
CA PRO A 290 1.53 2.45 11.08
C PRO A 290 2.04 1.40 12.07
N LEU A 291 1.34 0.27 12.18
CA LEU A 291 1.70 -0.84 13.08
C LEU A 291 2.87 -1.67 12.56
N GLY A 292 3.13 -1.67 11.27
CA GLY A 292 4.10 -2.58 10.62
C GLY A 292 5.56 -2.23 10.84
N GLY A 293 5.85 -1.12 11.52
CA GLY A 293 7.22 -0.70 11.85
C GLY A 293 8.01 -0.09 10.69
N ASN A 294 7.52 -0.12 9.46
CA ASN A 294 8.17 0.53 8.33
C ASN A 294 8.24 2.05 8.51
N LYS A 295 9.26 2.65 7.91
CA LYS A 295 9.44 4.10 7.82
C LYS A 295 9.27 4.52 6.36
N VAL A 296 8.18 5.18 6.06
CA VAL A 296 7.84 5.58 4.68
C VAL A 296 8.90 6.54 4.12
N GLU A 297 9.44 7.41 4.98
CA GLU A 297 10.52 8.34 4.65
C GLU A 297 11.90 7.66 4.47
N ASP A 298 12.06 6.45 4.99
CA ASP A 298 13.30 5.67 4.89
C ASP A 298 13.01 4.16 4.68
N PRO A 299 12.71 3.73 3.46
CA PRO A 299 12.44 2.33 3.13
C PRO A 299 13.60 1.37 3.39
N SER A 300 14.79 1.88 3.72
CA SER A 300 15.91 1.04 4.14
C SER A 300 15.76 0.49 5.56
N LYS A 301 14.78 0.96 6.32
CA LYS A 301 14.47 0.43 7.65
C LYS A 301 13.53 -0.77 7.56
N PRO A 302 13.73 -1.79 8.40
CA PRO A 302 12.91 -2.99 8.37
C PRO A 302 11.50 -2.76 8.91
N GLY A 303 10.54 -3.54 8.41
CA GLY A 303 9.16 -3.59 8.86
C GLY A 303 8.38 -4.68 8.15
N TRP A 304 7.08 -4.80 8.43
CA TRP A 304 6.24 -5.85 7.87
C TRP A 304 6.15 -5.82 6.34
N GLY A 305 6.23 -4.63 5.74
CA GLY A 305 6.22 -4.45 4.28
C GLY A 305 7.56 -4.73 3.61
N GLY A 306 8.60 -5.10 4.37
CA GLY A 306 9.94 -5.38 3.85
C GLY A 306 10.94 -4.27 4.06
N GLN A 307 12.11 -4.42 3.43
CA GLN A 307 13.24 -3.50 3.51
C GLN A 307 13.87 -3.37 2.12
N PHE A 308 14.22 -2.14 1.73
CA PHE A 308 14.61 -1.83 0.36
C PHE A 308 15.92 -1.04 0.32
N ARG A 309 16.62 -1.08 -0.81
CA ARG A 309 17.75 -0.21 -1.10
C ARG A 309 17.33 0.94 -2.01
N ARG A 310 17.93 2.10 -1.80
CA ARG A 310 17.76 3.23 -2.70
C ARG A 310 18.63 3.04 -3.94
N THR A 311 18.10 3.33 -5.13
CA THR A 311 18.83 3.34 -6.38
C THR A 311 19.50 4.71 -6.61
N ALA A 312 20.42 4.78 -7.58
CA ALA A 312 21.07 6.04 -7.95
C ALA A 312 20.06 7.11 -8.42
N GLU A 313 18.96 6.68 -9.05
CA GLU A 313 17.89 7.53 -9.56
C GLU A 313 16.88 7.93 -8.47
N GLY A 314 17.12 7.53 -7.21
CA GLY A 314 16.30 7.94 -6.07
C GLY A 314 15.04 7.09 -5.82
N ARG A 315 14.85 6.01 -6.58
CA ARG A 315 13.79 5.01 -6.35
C ARG A 315 14.25 3.92 -5.38
N TYR A 316 13.38 2.97 -5.08
CA TYR A 316 13.68 1.87 -4.17
C TYR A 316 13.47 0.51 -4.87
N ARG A 317 14.33 -0.44 -4.54
CA ARG A 317 14.34 -1.81 -5.05
C ARG A 317 14.56 -2.80 -3.92
N ASP A 318 14.24 -4.06 -4.17
CA ASP A 318 14.59 -5.17 -3.28
C ASP A 318 16.09 -5.14 -2.93
N LEU A 319 16.42 -5.62 -1.75
CA LEU A 319 17.81 -5.94 -1.43
C LEU A 319 18.29 -7.06 -2.36
N PRO A 320 19.55 -7.04 -2.81
CA PRO A 320 20.06 -8.12 -3.64
C PRO A 320 20.15 -9.42 -2.83
N PHE A 321 19.83 -10.53 -3.48
CA PHE A 321 20.14 -11.85 -2.93
C PHE A 321 21.66 -12.05 -2.93
N THR A 322 22.19 -12.48 -1.81
CA THR A 322 23.61 -12.88 -1.65
C THR A 322 23.70 -14.09 -0.74
N GLU A 323 24.86 -14.77 -0.71
CA GLU A 323 25.12 -15.75 0.33
C GLU A 323 24.97 -15.11 1.71
N GLY A 324 24.01 -15.59 2.51
CA GLY A 324 23.67 -15.05 3.83
C GLY A 324 22.68 -13.87 3.84
N ARG A 325 22.10 -13.51 2.69
CA ARG A 325 21.01 -12.52 2.63
C ARG A 325 19.94 -12.91 1.62
N ASP A 326 18.78 -13.29 2.12
CA ASP A 326 17.59 -13.52 1.34
C ASP A 326 16.64 -12.30 1.48
N PRO A 327 16.29 -11.58 0.40
CA PRO A 327 15.39 -10.42 0.50
C PRO A 327 14.02 -10.77 1.09
N ARG A 328 13.56 -12.01 0.94
CA ARG A 328 12.30 -12.49 1.53
C ARG A 328 12.30 -12.48 3.06
N GLU A 329 13.47 -12.64 3.69
CA GLU A 329 13.61 -12.59 5.15
C GLU A 329 13.23 -11.22 5.72
N THR A 330 13.30 -10.17 4.91
CA THR A 330 12.90 -8.83 5.35
C THR A 330 11.41 -8.72 5.67
N VAL A 331 10.58 -9.62 5.11
CA VAL A 331 9.16 -9.81 5.43
C VAL A 331 8.94 -11.05 6.29
N SER A 332 9.47 -12.22 5.90
CA SER A 332 9.13 -13.49 6.54
C SER A 332 9.51 -13.57 8.03
N ARG A 333 10.54 -12.83 8.46
CA ARG A 333 10.90 -12.73 9.89
C ARG A 333 9.78 -12.19 10.78
N TRP A 334 8.90 -11.36 10.21
CA TRP A 334 7.77 -10.74 10.90
C TRP A 334 6.50 -11.59 10.86
N ARG A 335 6.52 -12.75 10.16
CA ARG A 335 5.32 -13.57 9.98
C ARG A 335 4.67 -13.99 11.29
N PRO A 336 5.38 -14.43 12.33
CA PRO A 336 4.75 -14.76 13.61
C PRO A 336 3.96 -13.57 14.19
N GLU A 337 4.49 -12.37 14.02
CA GLU A 337 3.89 -11.14 14.55
C GLU A 337 2.65 -10.72 13.76
N PHE A 338 2.75 -10.56 12.45
CA PHE A 338 1.61 -10.14 11.64
C PHE A 338 0.53 -11.21 11.50
N GLN A 339 0.86 -12.50 11.60
CA GLN A 339 -0.14 -13.56 11.64
C GLN A 339 -0.90 -13.58 12.97
N LYS A 340 -0.21 -13.33 14.07
CA LYS A 340 -0.86 -13.17 15.39
C LYS A 340 -1.83 -11.99 15.39
N ASP A 341 -1.44 -10.84 14.84
CA ASP A 341 -2.32 -9.66 14.74
C ASP A 341 -3.50 -9.92 13.80
N PHE A 342 -3.26 -10.60 12.67
CA PHE A 342 -4.33 -10.98 11.75
C PHE A 342 -5.33 -11.93 12.39
N ALA A 343 -4.88 -12.98 13.07
CA ALA A 343 -5.75 -13.90 13.79
C ALA A 343 -6.59 -13.18 14.85
N LEU A 344 -5.98 -12.22 15.58
CA LEU A 344 -6.69 -11.39 16.54
C LEU A 344 -7.79 -10.56 15.87
N ARG A 345 -7.48 -9.86 14.76
CA ARG A 345 -8.44 -9.02 14.05
C ARG A 345 -9.56 -9.85 13.41
N MET A 346 -9.23 -11.03 12.85
CA MET A 346 -10.23 -11.96 12.36
C MET A 346 -11.15 -12.46 13.47
N SER A 347 -10.64 -12.66 14.69
CA SER A 347 -11.48 -13.06 15.84
C SER A 347 -12.52 -12.00 16.22
N TRP A 348 -12.33 -10.74 15.84
CA TRP A 348 -13.31 -9.67 16.03
C TRP A 348 -14.49 -9.72 15.05
N CYS A 349 -14.39 -10.52 13.99
CA CYS A 349 -15.47 -10.67 13.00
C CYS A 349 -16.65 -11.50 13.51
N VAL A 350 -16.54 -12.14 14.67
CA VAL A 350 -17.57 -13.00 15.26
C VAL A 350 -17.85 -12.59 16.70
N ASP A 351 -19.07 -12.82 17.17
CA ASP A 351 -19.36 -12.70 18.60
C ASP A 351 -18.60 -13.80 19.35
N ARG A 352 -18.05 -13.44 20.50
CA ARG A 352 -17.53 -14.41 21.47
C ARG A 352 -18.66 -14.94 22.34
#